data_ba296d70474cc76800193503bbf436df
#
_entry.id   ba296d70474cc76800193503bbf436df
#
_cell.length_a   1.000
_cell.length_b   1.000
_cell.length_c   1.000
_cell.angle_alpha   90.00
_cell.angle_beta   90.00
_cell.angle_gamma   90.00
#
_symmetry.space_group_name_H-M   'P 1'
#
loop_
_entity.id
_entity.type
_entity.pdbx_description
1 polymer ?
#
loop_
_entity_poly.entity_id
_entity_poly.type
_entity_poly.pdbx_seq_one_letter_code
_entity_poly.pdbx_strand_id
1 'polypeptide(L)'
;MADTNTYQAQANELSQKLWAIANELRGQMDASEFKNYILGVIFYRYLSERTEMYMAEILENDGVTYEEAFADDDYRPAVENWSLSKLGYVIKPENLFRNLIRKITKFENDADKFSVEDFEKAINDLVGSTMGHESNKAFDGLFNDMRLQDARLGETVADRTDMIGRVMVKVSDIDFDLQDSQFDVLGTAYMILIGLFASDAGKKGGEFFTPAGPSRLCATLASLGLDEAKTVGDCTCGSASMLLEVQKHLTTHKVGHFYGQELNATTYNLSRMNMIMHGVDWQNFDIYKGDTLKDDKYGDGLKLTVQVCNPPYSLKWSADKKFEDDPRYSGAGKLAPKGQADLAFVEHMIYHMDDSDGRVAVLLPHGVLFRGGAEEAIRKYIIKDLNRLDAVIGLPANLFHGTGIPVCVLVLKSKRNGNSGNILFIDASKEFKAGKNQNVLEQEHIDKIVDAYAKRENVDKFAHVADMSEIIENGYNLNIPRYVDTFEEEEPVNLDAVKAQIKTLDSETKAAIDKAESFMRQLGL
;
A
#
# COMPACT_ATOMS: atom_id res chain seq x y z
N MET A 1 5.13 22.19 -11.77
CA MET A 1 6.49 22.10 -11.18
C MET A 1 6.63 22.83 -9.82
N ALA A 2 5.95 23.95 -9.57
CA ALA A 2 5.95 24.62 -8.26
C ALA A 2 5.18 23.79 -7.21
N ASP A 3 4.05 23.19 -7.57
CA ASP A 3 3.20 22.41 -6.65
C ASP A 3 3.87 21.13 -6.12
N THR A 4 4.65 20.44 -6.95
CA THR A 4 5.32 19.18 -6.57
C THR A 4 6.40 19.40 -5.49
N ASN A 5 7.13 20.52 -5.54
CA ASN A 5 8.15 20.88 -4.54
C ASN A 5 7.51 21.27 -3.20
N THR A 6 6.38 21.95 -3.23
CA THR A 6 5.63 22.34 -2.02
C THR A 6 5.04 21.10 -1.33
N TYR A 7 4.46 20.20 -2.11
CA TYR A 7 3.94 18.92 -1.62
C TYR A 7 5.02 18.07 -0.92
N GLN A 8 6.19 17.92 -1.55
CA GLN A 8 7.29 17.14 -0.98
C GLN A 8 7.85 17.78 0.30
N ALA A 9 7.87 19.10 0.38
CA ALA A 9 8.30 19.82 1.59
C ALA A 9 7.33 19.60 2.75
N GLN A 10 6.03 19.70 2.50
CA GLN A 10 4.97 19.45 3.49
C GLN A 10 4.98 17.99 3.98
N ALA A 11 5.12 17.02 3.07
CA ALA A 11 5.23 15.61 3.42
C ALA A 11 6.48 15.32 4.29
N ASN A 12 7.61 15.96 3.99
CA ASN A 12 8.84 15.82 4.78
C ASN A 12 8.71 16.44 6.18
N GLU A 13 8.09 17.61 6.31
CA GLU A 13 7.83 18.26 7.61
C GLU A 13 6.90 17.40 8.46
N LEU A 14 5.82 16.92 7.86
CA LEU A 14 4.87 16.01 8.50
C LEU A 14 5.56 14.73 8.97
N SER A 15 6.42 14.13 8.13
CA SER A 15 7.21 12.95 8.48
C SER A 15 8.09 13.20 9.71
N GLN A 16 8.73 14.36 9.80
CA GLN A 16 9.56 14.73 10.96
C GLN A 16 8.74 14.86 12.24
N LYS A 17 7.56 15.52 12.18
CA LYS A 17 6.65 15.66 13.33
C LYS A 17 6.16 14.29 13.81
N LEU A 18 5.74 13.41 12.90
CA LEU A 18 5.30 12.06 13.22
C LEU A 18 6.42 11.21 13.81
N TRP A 19 7.64 11.36 13.28
CA TRP A 19 8.83 10.68 13.82
C TRP A 19 9.19 11.17 15.24
N ALA A 20 8.98 12.45 15.52
CA ALA A 20 9.17 13.01 16.85
C ALA A 20 8.17 12.43 17.87
N ILE A 21 6.90 12.22 17.47
CA ILE A 21 5.90 11.55 18.32
C ILE A 21 6.29 10.09 18.56
N ALA A 22 6.72 9.39 17.53
CA ALA A 22 7.17 8.01 17.62
C ALA A 22 8.38 7.86 18.58
N ASN A 23 9.30 8.82 18.58
CA ASN A 23 10.47 8.80 19.46
C ASN A 23 10.13 8.98 20.94
N GLU A 24 9.03 9.61 21.30
CA GLU A 24 8.59 9.71 22.71
C GLU A 24 8.14 8.38 23.31
N LEU A 25 7.53 7.55 22.47
CA LEU A 25 7.10 6.21 22.87
C LEU A 25 8.23 5.18 22.78
N ARG A 26 9.35 5.55 22.15
CA ARG A 26 10.52 4.70 21.99
C ARG A 26 11.15 4.44 23.35
N GLY A 27 11.32 3.16 23.70
CA GLY A 27 11.91 2.71 24.96
C GLY A 27 10.93 2.13 25.97
N GLN A 28 9.62 2.28 25.75
CA GLN A 28 8.59 1.65 26.57
C GLN A 28 7.90 0.47 25.86
N MET A 29 7.86 0.48 24.54
CA MET A 29 7.36 -0.62 23.71
C MET A 29 8.04 -0.64 22.34
N ASP A 30 7.92 -1.76 21.62
CA ASP A 30 8.47 -1.88 20.28
C ASP A 30 7.78 -0.95 19.27
N ALA A 31 8.54 -0.48 18.27
CA ALA A 31 8.03 0.39 17.21
C ALA A 31 6.80 -0.19 16.50
N SER A 32 6.75 -1.50 16.34
CA SER A 32 5.62 -2.20 15.73
C SER A 32 4.32 -2.12 16.56
N GLU A 33 4.39 -1.80 17.83
CA GLU A 33 3.26 -1.77 18.75
C GLU A 33 2.74 -0.35 18.99
N PHE A 34 3.61 0.63 19.25
CA PHE A 34 3.17 1.99 19.49
C PHE A 34 2.59 2.68 18.25
N LYS A 35 2.91 2.20 17.05
CA LYS A 35 2.27 2.69 15.82
C LYS A 35 0.74 2.67 15.91
N ASN A 36 0.17 1.61 16.51
CA ASN A 36 -1.28 1.43 16.59
C ASN A 36 -1.93 2.53 17.45
N TYR A 37 -1.23 3.00 18.48
CA TYR A 37 -1.70 4.11 19.33
C TYR A 37 -1.66 5.44 18.58
N ILE A 38 -0.55 5.74 17.89
CA ILE A 38 -0.42 6.98 17.11
C ILE A 38 -1.46 7.00 16.00
N LEU A 39 -1.57 5.91 15.23
CA LEU A 39 -2.52 5.79 14.13
C LEU A 39 -3.97 5.87 14.62
N GLY A 40 -4.28 5.22 15.75
CA GLY A 40 -5.61 5.28 16.36
C GLY A 40 -5.99 6.67 16.84
N VAL A 41 -5.06 7.41 17.48
CA VAL A 41 -5.29 8.80 17.92
C VAL A 41 -5.47 9.74 16.71
N ILE A 42 -4.64 9.62 15.67
CA ILE A 42 -4.77 10.40 14.44
C ILE A 42 -6.11 10.12 13.78
N PHE A 43 -6.48 8.85 13.68
CA PHE A 43 -7.75 8.45 13.08
C PHE A 43 -8.95 8.97 13.86
N TYR A 44 -8.93 8.87 15.20
CA TYR A 44 -9.99 9.43 16.04
C TYR A 44 -10.12 10.95 15.87
N ARG A 45 -8.99 11.66 15.84
CA ARG A 45 -8.97 13.10 15.57
C ARG A 45 -9.62 13.42 14.21
N TYR A 46 -9.26 12.69 13.17
CA TYR A 46 -9.85 12.85 11.84
C TYR A 46 -11.38 12.70 11.87
N LEU A 47 -11.87 11.62 12.49
CA LEU A 47 -13.31 11.40 12.59
C LEU A 47 -14.00 12.55 13.37
N SER A 48 -13.36 13.04 14.42
CA SER A 48 -13.86 14.19 15.19
C SER A 48 -13.92 15.46 14.36
N GLU A 49 -12.86 15.83 13.67
CA GLU A 49 -12.81 17.03 12.83
C GLU A 49 -13.80 16.93 11.66
N ARG A 50 -13.95 15.76 11.04
CA ARG A 50 -15.01 15.53 10.03
C ARG A 50 -16.42 15.70 10.59
N THR A 51 -16.66 15.27 11.82
CA THR A 51 -17.95 15.48 12.49
C THR A 51 -18.21 16.98 12.67
N GLU A 52 -17.23 17.72 13.17
CA GLU A 52 -17.35 19.16 13.38
C GLU A 52 -17.62 19.92 12.07
N MET A 53 -16.87 19.62 11.02
CA MET A 53 -17.07 20.24 9.71
C MET A 53 -18.46 19.96 9.14
N TYR A 54 -18.89 18.70 9.18
CA TYR A 54 -20.22 18.32 8.66
C TYR A 54 -21.35 18.94 9.46
N MET A 55 -21.25 18.95 10.81
CA MET A 55 -22.26 19.58 11.66
C MET A 55 -22.29 21.09 11.50
N ALA A 56 -21.14 21.75 11.35
CA ALA A 56 -21.10 23.18 11.06
C ALA A 56 -21.82 23.53 9.74
N GLU A 57 -21.62 22.72 8.69
CA GLU A 57 -22.27 22.92 7.40
C GLU A 57 -23.81 22.79 7.47
N ILE A 58 -24.33 21.72 8.09
CA ILE A 58 -25.77 21.47 8.10
C ILE A 58 -26.54 22.33 9.10
N LEU A 59 -25.88 22.81 10.18
CA LEU A 59 -26.48 23.64 11.21
C LEU A 59 -26.33 25.14 10.92
N GLU A 60 -25.57 25.52 9.88
CA GLU A 60 -25.32 26.94 9.54
C GLU A 60 -26.60 27.77 9.40
N ASN A 61 -27.58 27.21 8.70
CA ASN A 61 -28.85 27.89 8.43
C ASN A 61 -29.76 28.03 9.68
N ASP A 62 -29.60 27.10 10.64
CA ASP A 62 -30.39 27.10 11.87
C ASP A 62 -29.79 28.01 12.96
N GLY A 63 -28.53 28.43 12.76
CA GLY A 63 -27.83 29.34 13.66
C GLY A 63 -27.53 28.75 15.04
N VAL A 64 -27.50 27.44 15.17
CA VAL A 64 -27.21 26.69 16.41
C VAL A 64 -25.89 25.95 16.30
N THR A 65 -25.18 25.80 17.41
CA THR A 65 -23.96 25.00 17.48
C THR A 65 -24.27 23.50 17.56
N TYR A 66 -23.29 22.66 17.27
CA TYR A 66 -23.44 21.21 17.43
C TYR A 66 -23.75 20.81 18.87
N GLU A 67 -23.12 21.51 19.85
CA GLU A 67 -23.35 21.31 21.26
C GLU A 67 -24.79 21.64 21.67
N GLU A 68 -25.32 22.76 21.18
CA GLU A 68 -26.72 23.19 21.45
C GLU A 68 -27.72 22.23 20.81
N ALA A 69 -27.53 21.88 19.54
CA ALA A 69 -28.40 20.96 18.83
C ALA A 69 -28.41 19.53 19.44
N PHE A 70 -27.26 19.09 19.95
CA PHE A 70 -27.16 17.79 20.61
C PHE A 70 -27.72 17.77 22.04
N ALA A 71 -27.72 18.91 22.72
CA ALA A 71 -28.29 19.08 24.07
C ALA A 71 -29.82 19.14 24.05
N ASP A 72 -30.43 19.53 22.94
CA ASP A 72 -31.87 19.59 22.75
C ASP A 72 -32.43 18.18 22.46
N ASP A 73 -33.32 17.70 23.34
CA ASP A 73 -33.88 16.35 23.24
C ASP A 73 -34.76 16.12 21.99
N ASP A 74 -35.37 17.19 21.46
CA ASP A 74 -36.19 17.12 20.23
C ASP A 74 -35.32 17.17 18.98
N TYR A 75 -34.15 17.83 19.04
CA TYR A 75 -33.25 18.02 17.90
C TYR A 75 -32.18 16.88 17.76
N ARG A 76 -31.74 16.35 18.88
CA ARG A 76 -30.70 15.29 18.95
C ARG A 76 -30.95 14.12 18.02
N PRO A 77 -32.16 13.51 17.92
CA PRO A 77 -32.39 12.38 17.05
C PRO A 77 -32.15 12.69 15.56
N ALA A 78 -32.44 13.93 15.12
CA ALA A 78 -32.15 14.37 13.75
C ALA A 78 -30.66 14.47 13.50
N VAL A 79 -29.92 15.07 14.43
CA VAL A 79 -28.44 15.22 14.38
C VAL A 79 -27.75 13.86 14.34
N GLU A 80 -28.16 12.92 15.19
CA GLU A 80 -27.62 11.55 15.19
C GLU A 80 -27.91 10.83 13.86
N ASN A 81 -29.11 10.95 13.33
CA ASN A 81 -29.49 10.36 12.06
C ASN A 81 -28.71 10.95 10.87
N TRP A 82 -28.50 12.26 10.82
CA TRP A 82 -27.69 12.91 9.79
C TRP A 82 -26.23 12.41 9.84
N SER A 83 -25.66 12.35 11.05
CA SER A 83 -24.31 11.85 11.25
C SER A 83 -24.17 10.39 10.79
N LEU A 84 -25.06 9.50 11.22
CA LEU A 84 -25.04 8.10 10.81
C LEU A 84 -25.21 7.93 9.31
N SER A 85 -26.16 8.65 8.69
CA SER A 85 -26.44 8.53 7.26
C SER A 85 -25.26 9.02 6.41
N LYS A 86 -24.58 10.11 6.78
CA LYS A 86 -23.49 10.71 6.01
C LYS A 86 -22.12 10.17 6.41
N LEU A 87 -21.81 10.21 7.69
CA LEU A 87 -20.49 9.84 8.20
C LEU A 87 -20.39 8.34 8.54
N GLY A 88 -21.52 7.72 8.89
CA GLY A 88 -21.59 6.33 9.31
C GLY A 88 -21.39 6.12 10.81
N TYR A 89 -21.18 7.17 11.61
CA TYR A 89 -20.94 7.13 13.05
C TYR A 89 -21.44 8.43 13.72
N VAL A 90 -21.51 8.41 15.05
CA VAL A 90 -21.79 9.61 15.87
C VAL A 90 -20.66 9.80 16.88
N ILE A 91 -20.12 11.01 16.98
CA ILE A 91 -19.24 11.43 18.07
C ILE A 91 -19.99 12.50 18.86
N LYS A 92 -20.34 12.22 20.11
CA LYS A 92 -21.01 13.18 21.01
C LYS A 92 -20.13 14.42 21.22
N PRO A 93 -20.71 15.62 21.42
CA PRO A 93 -19.94 16.86 21.60
C PRO A 93 -18.85 16.76 22.69
N GLU A 94 -19.16 16.15 23.85
CA GLU A 94 -18.20 15.97 24.94
C GLU A 94 -17.01 15.07 24.57
N ASN A 95 -17.17 14.21 23.57
CA ASN A 95 -16.16 13.25 23.07
C ASN A 95 -15.37 13.81 21.87
N LEU A 96 -15.69 15.01 21.37
CA LEU A 96 -14.90 15.63 20.30
C LEU A 96 -13.43 15.78 20.72
N PHE A 97 -12.53 15.51 19.79
CA PHE A 97 -11.09 15.51 20.07
C PHE A 97 -10.61 16.81 20.70
N ARG A 98 -11.11 17.98 20.22
CA ARG A 98 -10.82 19.30 20.82
C ARG A 98 -11.22 19.39 22.28
N ASN A 99 -12.34 18.77 22.67
CA ASN A 99 -12.84 18.78 24.04
C ASN A 99 -12.01 17.85 24.94
N LEU A 100 -11.56 16.71 24.42
CA LEU A 100 -10.61 15.83 25.12
C LEU A 100 -9.26 16.54 25.33
N ILE A 101 -8.73 17.25 24.32
CA ILE A 101 -7.51 18.06 24.45
C ILE A 101 -7.67 19.17 25.49
N ARG A 102 -8.84 19.82 25.55
CA ARG A 102 -9.10 20.83 26.57
C ARG A 102 -9.04 20.24 27.99
N LYS A 103 -9.57 19.04 28.21
CA LYS A 103 -9.46 18.32 29.50
C LYS A 103 -8.00 17.98 29.85
N ILE A 104 -7.11 17.79 28.88
CA ILE A 104 -5.68 17.54 29.12
C ILE A 104 -4.95 18.84 29.47
N THR A 105 -5.25 19.95 28.79
CA THR A 105 -4.41 21.15 28.79
C THR A 105 -4.97 22.29 29.65
N LYS A 106 -6.29 22.34 29.89
CA LYS A 106 -7.01 23.49 30.53
C LYS A 106 -8.16 22.99 31.39
N PHE A 107 -7.92 22.05 32.31
CA PHE A 107 -8.96 21.63 33.26
C PHE A 107 -9.12 22.65 34.39
N GLU A 108 -10.36 22.92 34.82
CA GLU A 108 -10.68 23.85 35.87
C GLU A 108 -10.69 23.17 37.25
N ASN A 109 -11.07 21.91 37.31
CA ASN A 109 -11.12 21.09 38.51
C ASN A 109 -10.52 19.71 38.25
N ASP A 110 -10.02 19.03 39.29
CA ASP A 110 -9.48 17.67 39.17
C ASP A 110 -10.50 16.64 38.65
N ALA A 111 -11.80 16.90 38.84
CA ALA A 111 -12.87 16.06 38.31
C ALA A 111 -13.04 16.16 36.78
N ASP A 112 -12.61 17.30 36.21
CA ASP A 112 -12.69 17.57 34.76
C ASP A 112 -11.41 17.19 34.01
N LYS A 113 -10.41 16.70 34.76
CA LYS A 113 -9.14 16.30 34.19
C LYS A 113 -9.30 15.04 33.36
N PHE A 114 -8.66 15.02 32.18
CA PHE A 114 -8.64 13.89 31.29
C PHE A 114 -8.16 12.60 31.98
N SER A 115 -8.86 11.51 31.73
CA SER A 115 -8.40 10.15 31.98
C SER A 115 -8.33 9.35 30.68
N VAL A 116 -7.42 8.40 30.62
CA VAL A 116 -7.39 7.44 29.49
C VAL A 116 -8.72 6.70 29.34
N GLU A 117 -9.48 6.54 30.42
CA GLU A 117 -10.83 5.95 30.42
C GLU A 117 -11.87 6.83 29.70
N ASP A 118 -11.70 8.17 29.72
CA ASP A 118 -12.55 9.09 28.93
C ASP A 118 -12.36 8.82 27.42
N PHE A 119 -11.12 8.60 26.99
CA PHE A 119 -10.83 8.31 25.60
C PHE A 119 -11.32 6.93 25.20
N GLU A 120 -11.15 5.92 26.06
CA GLU A 120 -11.70 4.59 25.84
C GLU A 120 -13.23 4.63 25.71
N LYS A 121 -13.91 5.37 26.59
CA LYS A 121 -15.36 5.59 26.50
C LYS A 121 -15.75 6.29 25.20
N ALA A 122 -15.03 7.32 24.80
CA ALA A 122 -15.29 8.06 23.58
C ALA A 122 -15.22 7.16 22.33
N ILE A 123 -14.22 6.27 22.27
CA ILE A 123 -14.08 5.24 21.22
C ILE A 123 -15.25 4.26 21.26
N ASN A 124 -15.59 3.74 22.45
CA ASN A 124 -16.67 2.79 22.60
C ASN A 124 -18.04 3.39 22.24
N ASP A 125 -18.29 4.66 22.60
CA ASP A 125 -19.50 5.41 22.22
C ASP A 125 -19.59 5.56 20.69
N LEU A 126 -18.48 5.90 20.02
CA LEU A 126 -18.41 6.02 18.56
C LEU A 126 -18.75 4.66 17.89
N VAL A 127 -18.03 3.61 18.25
CA VAL A 127 -18.28 2.27 17.68
C VAL A 127 -19.69 1.79 18.02
N GLY A 128 -20.14 2.01 19.26
CA GLY A 128 -21.49 1.67 19.71
C GLY A 128 -22.59 2.37 18.91
N SER A 129 -22.35 3.59 18.43
CA SER A 129 -23.32 4.34 17.61
C SER A 129 -23.61 3.68 16.27
N THR A 130 -22.72 2.84 15.78
CA THR A 130 -22.87 2.13 14.49
C THR A 130 -23.64 0.82 14.60
N MET A 131 -23.90 0.33 15.83
CA MET A 131 -24.57 -0.95 16.05
C MET A 131 -25.99 -0.96 15.47
N GLY A 132 -26.28 -1.97 14.65
CA GLY A 132 -27.55 -2.08 13.94
C GLY A 132 -27.66 -1.20 12.67
N HIS A 133 -26.65 -0.42 12.35
CA HIS A 133 -26.54 0.33 11.12
C HIS A 133 -25.60 -0.37 10.11
N GLU A 134 -25.81 -0.18 8.81
CA GLU A 134 -24.99 -0.80 7.76
C GLU A 134 -23.52 -0.40 7.82
N SER A 135 -23.21 0.79 8.34
CA SER A 135 -21.84 1.28 8.55
C SER A 135 -21.05 0.47 9.57
N ASN A 136 -21.72 -0.33 10.42
CA ASN A 136 -21.04 -1.14 11.43
C ASN A 136 -19.89 -1.97 10.83
N LYS A 137 -20.07 -2.53 9.63
CA LYS A 137 -19.03 -3.28 8.91
C LYS A 137 -17.74 -2.47 8.67
N ALA A 138 -17.84 -1.14 8.53
CA ALA A 138 -16.71 -0.26 8.30
C ALA A 138 -16.02 0.17 9.61
N PHE A 139 -16.74 0.22 10.75
CA PHE A 139 -16.24 0.76 12.01
C PHE A 139 -16.02 -0.28 13.11
N ASP A 140 -16.69 -1.44 13.07
CA ASP A 140 -16.50 -2.48 14.08
C ASP A 140 -15.06 -2.96 14.18
N GLY A 141 -14.52 -2.97 15.39
CA GLY A 141 -13.19 -3.44 15.71
C GLY A 141 -12.03 -2.58 15.19
N LEU A 142 -12.28 -1.39 14.62
CA LEU A 142 -11.21 -0.54 14.08
C LEU A 142 -10.14 -0.18 15.13
N PHE A 143 -10.56 0.08 16.36
CA PHE A 143 -9.65 0.48 17.44
C PHE A 143 -9.12 -0.69 18.28
N ASN A 144 -9.42 -1.96 17.93
CA ASN A 144 -9.04 -3.13 18.73
C ASN A 144 -7.53 -3.31 18.94
N ASP A 145 -6.72 -2.76 18.04
CA ASP A 145 -5.25 -2.80 18.12
C ASP A 145 -4.70 -1.70 19.04
N MET A 146 -5.50 -0.69 19.42
CA MET A 146 -5.17 0.37 20.36
C MET A 146 -5.68 0.01 21.77
N ARG A 147 -4.94 -0.85 22.47
CA ARG A 147 -5.31 -1.37 23.79
C ARG A 147 -4.95 -0.39 24.89
N LEU A 148 -5.86 0.51 25.25
CA LEU A 148 -5.63 1.58 26.25
C LEU A 148 -5.43 1.05 27.69
N GLN A 149 -5.78 -0.23 27.94
CA GLN A 149 -5.56 -0.92 29.21
C GLN A 149 -4.20 -1.66 29.30
N ASP A 150 -3.38 -1.58 28.23
CA ASP A 150 -2.11 -2.31 28.17
C ASP A 150 -1.10 -1.76 29.19
N ALA A 151 -0.55 -2.63 30.05
CA ALA A 151 0.42 -2.27 31.08
C ALA A 151 1.73 -1.68 30.49
N ARG A 152 2.00 -1.90 29.23
CA ARG A 152 3.16 -1.30 28.53
C ARG A 152 3.01 0.20 28.30
N LEU A 153 1.79 0.75 28.35
CA LEU A 153 1.55 2.21 28.38
C LEU A 153 1.82 2.81 29.76
N GLY A 154 1.81 2.00 30.81
CA GLY A 154 1.99 2.38 32.19
C GLY A 154 1.32 1.37 33.12
N GLU A 155 1.93 1.15 34.28
CA GLU A 155 1.40 0.17 35.26
C GLU A 155 0.07 0.64 35.87
N THR A 156 -0.06 1.94 36.12
CA THR A 156 -1.26 2.54 36.70
C THR A 156 -2.11 3.26 35.64
N VAL A 157 -3.37 3.53 35.96
CA VAL A 157 -4.26 4.37 35.14
C VAL A 157 -3.64 5.75 34.94
N ALA A 158 -3.02 6.33 35.98
CA ALA A 158 -2.37 7.64 35.91
C ALA A 158 -1.21 7.64 34.90
N ASP A 159 -0.35 6.62 34.90
CA ASP A 159 0.75 6.50 33.96
C ASP A 159 0.25 6.39 32.51
N ARG A 160 -0.77 5.55 32.28
CA ARG A 160 -1.39 5.40 30.95
C ARG A 160 -2.06 6.70 30.49
N THR A 161 -2.72 7.43 31.42
CA THR A 161 -3.33 8.74 31.15
C THR A 161 -2.30 9.75 30.71
N ASP A 162 -1.17 9.83 31.41
CA ASP A 162 -0.07 10.75 31.08
C ASP A 162 0.53 10.41 29.70
N MET A 163 0.78 9.11 29.44
CA MET A 163 1.32 8.66 28.16
C MET A 163 0.40 8.99 26.98
N ILE A 164 -0.85 8.58 27.04
CA ILE A 164 -1.83 8.83 25.97
C ILE A 164 -2.12 10.32 25.84
N GLY A 165 -2.21 11.05 26.94
CA GLY A 165 -2.37 12.50 26.95
C GLY A 165 -1.26 13.22 26.20
N ARG A 166 0.01 12.85 26.40
CA ARG A 166 1.14 13.40 25.64
C ARG A 166 1.05 13.10 24.15
N VAL A 167 0.67 11.88 23.77
CA VAL A 167 0.48 11.52 22.36
C VAL A 167 -0.64 12.36 21.74
N MET A 168 -1.77 12.50 22.43
CA MET A 168 -2.91 13.31 21.95
C MET A 168 -2.54 14.77 21.78
N VAL A 169 -1.83 15.38 22.73
CA VAL A 169 -1.38 16.78 22.64
C VAL A 169 -0.45 16.96 21.43
N LYS A 170 0.54 16.08 21.25
CA LYS A 170 1.44 16.18 20.10
C LYS A 170 0.74 15.95 18.76
N VAL A 171 -0.23 15.05 18.72
CA VAL A 171 -1.07 14.87 17.55
C VAL A 171 -1.90 16.14 17.31
N SER A 172 -2.38 16.84 18.36
CA SER A 172 -3.13 18.10 18.21
C SER A 172 -2.30 19.24 17.62
N ASP A 173 -0.97 19.22 17.78
CA ASP A 173 -0.04 20.24 17.25
C ASP A 173 0.24 20.08 15.74
N ILE A 174 -0.21 18.99 15.12
CA ILE A 174 -0.09 18.79 13.67
C ILE A 174 -1.25 19.48 12.99
N ASP A 175 -0.97 20.39 12.07
CA ASP A 175 -1.99 20.95 11.19
C ASP A 175 -2.26 19.97 10.05
N PHE A 176 -3.49 19.46 9.98
CA PHE A 176 -3.89 18.53 8.94
C PHE A 176 -4.60 19.19 7.75
N ASP A 177 -4.88 20.50 7.85
CA ASP A 177 -5.51 21.32 6.80
C ASP A 177 -6.63 20.60 6.02
N LEU A 178 -7.63 20.11 6.74
CA LEU A 178 -8.74 19.35 6.15
C LEU A 178 -9.62 20.19 5.19
N GLN A 179 -9.42 21.51 5.15
CA GLN A 179 -10.19 22.43 4.28
C GLN A 179 -9.55 22.57 2.90
N ASP A 180 -8.25 22.32 2.76
CA ASP A 180 -7.58 22.32 1.45
C ASP A 180 -7.74 20.96 0.76
N SER A 181 -8.71 20.89 -0.16
CA SER A 181 -9.03 19.68 -0.91
C SER A 181 -7.92 19.21 -1.89
N GLN A 182 -6.85 20.00 -2.06
CA GLN A 182 -5.75 19.66 -2.98
C GLN A 182 -4.68 18.79 -2.34
N PHE A 183 -4.59 18.76 -1.01
CA PHE A 183 -3.57 17.98 -0.31
C PHE A 183 -4.19 17.14 0.82
N ASP A 184 -4.22 15.83 0.62
CA ASP A 184 -4.56 14.87 1.68
C ASP A 184 -3.38 14.72 2.66
N VAL A 185 -3.20 15.73 3.52
CA VAL A 185 -2.15 15.75 4.54
C VAL A 185 -2.29 14.55 5.46
N LEU A 186 -3.51 14.21 5.81
CA LEU A 186 -3.79 13.21 6.83
C LEU A 186 -3.58 11.78 6.31
N GLY A 187 -4.11 11.48 5.11
CA GLY A 187 -3.85 10.21 4.45
C GLY A 187 -2.37 10.04 4.12
N THR A 188 -1.70 11.13 3.71
CA THR A 188 -0.24 11.12 3.49
C THR A 188 0.52 10.85 4.79
N ALA A 189 0.14 11.46 5.92
CA ALA A 189 0.70 11.18 7.24
C ALA A 189 0.57 9.72 7.63
N TYR A 190 -0.62 9.18 7.41
CA TYR A 190 -0.93 7.79 7.68
C TYR A 190 -0.06 6.84 6.84
N MET A 191 0.08 7.10 5.54
CA MET A 191 0.95 6.32 4.65
C MET A 191 2.42 6.42 5.02
N ILE A 192 2.90 7.60 5.42
CA ILE A 192 4.27 7.79 5.92
C ILE A 192 4.50 6.93 7.17
N LEU A 193 3.59 6.95 8.14
CA LEU A 193 3.70 6.12 9.35
C LEU A 193 3.72 4.65 9.03
N ILE A 194 2.82 4.17 8.17
CA ILE A 194 2.82 2.76 7.74
C ILE A 194 4.16 2.41 7.10
N GLY A 195 4.69 3.22 6.20
CA GLY A 195 5.97 3.00 5.52
C GLY A 195 7.17 2.98 6.49
N LEU A 196 7.22 3.92 7.46
CA LEU A 196 8.26 3.98 8.47
C LEU A 196 8.27 2.71 9.34
N PHE A 197 7.10 2.26 9.78
CA PHE A 197 6.98 1.06 10.60
C PHE A 197 7.18 -0.24 9.81
N ALA A 198 6.87 -0.25 8.52
CA ALA A 198 7.20 -1.38 7.63
C ALA A 198 8.71 -1.55 7.49
N SER A 199 9.46 -0.45 7.37
CA SER A 199 10.93 -0.47 7.28
C SER A 199 11.59 -0.96 8.57
N ASP A 200 11.08 -0.57 9.74
CA ASP A 200 11.62 -0.96 11.05
C ASP A 200 11.28 -2.43 11.41
N ALA A 201 10.14 -2.95 10.94
CA ALA A 201 9.72 -4.33 11.18
C ALA A 201 10.50 -5.38 10.33
N GLY A 202 11.40 -4.96 9.45
CA GLY A 202 12.22 -5.83 8.60
C GLY A 202 11.39 -6.74 7.69
N LYS A 203 11.74 -8.05 7.59
CA LYS A 203 11.05 -9.00 6.72
C LYS A 203 9.53 -9.08 6.94
N LYS A 204 9.06 -8.90 8.17
CA LYS A 204 7.62 -8.93 8.48
C LYS A 204 6.89 -7.66 8.06
N GLY A 205 7.58 -6.52 7.98
CA GLY A 205 6.97 -5.26 7.56
C GLY A 205 6.76 -5.16 6.05
N GLY A 206 7.66 -5.77 5.26
CA GLY A 206 7.58 -5.78 3.80
C GLY A 206 6.42 -6.61 3.23
N GLU A 207 5.83 -7.51 4.03
CA GLU A 207 4.68 -8.32 3.63
C GLU A 207 3.37 -7.51 3.60
N PHE A 208 3.33 -6.30 4.21
CA PHE A 208 2.10 -5.51 4.38
C PHE A 208 2.11 -4.16 3.67
N PHE A 209 3.20 -3.81 3.01
CA PHE A 209 3.35 -2.51 2.37
C PHE A 209 4.05 -2.59 1.02
N THR A 210 3.36 -2.15 -0.03
CA THR A 210 3.94 -2.02 -1.36
C THR A 210 4.57 -0.63 -1.51
N PRO A 211 5.86 -0.51 -1.90
CA PRO A 211 6.49 0.78 -2.14
C PRO A 211 5.73 1.61 -3.19
N ALA A 212 5.76 2.94 -3.03
CA ALA A 212 4.97 3.86 -3.84
C ALA A 212 5.23 3.73 -5.36
N GLY A 213 6.47 3.52 -5.80
CA GLY A 213 6.79 3.38 -7.20
C GLY A 213 6.11 2.18 -7.88
N PRO A 214 6.32 0.94 -7.40
CA PRO A 214 5.61 -0.24 -7.91
C PRO A 214 4.08 -0.15 -7.79
N SER A 215 3.56 0.41 -6.69
CA SER A 215 2.12 0.64 -6.51
C SER A 215 1.55 1.55 -7.60
N ARG A 216 2.20 2.69 -7.82
CA ARG A 216 1.84 3.66 -8.85
C ARG A 216 1.91 3.06 -10.25
N LEU A 217 2.97 2.30 -10.56
CA LEU A 217 3.10 1.62 -11.85
C LEU A 217 1.93 0.67 -12.10
N CYS A 218 1.61 -0.21 -11.14
CA CYS A 218 0.48 -1.14 -11.29
C CYS A 218 -0.85 -0.41 -11.47
N ALA A 219 -1.09 0.63 -10.66
CA ALA A 219 -2.30 1.44 -10.75
C ALA A 219 -2.41 2.12 -12.14
N THR A 220 -1.33 2.73 -12.62
CA THR A 220 -1.30 3.37 -13.94
C THR A 220 -1.56 2.36 -15.07
N LEU A 221 -0.89 1.20 -15.05
CA LEU A 221 -1.05 0.17 -16.08
C LEU A 221 -2.48 -0.40 -16.11
N ALA A 222 -3.06 -0.65 -14.93
CA ALA A 222 -4.40 -1.22 -14.83
C ALA A 222 -5.52 -0.21 -15.19
N SER A 223 -5.29 1.09 -14.98
CA SER A 223 -6.27 2.15 -15.25
C SER A 223 -6.06 2.91 -16.57
N LEU A 224 -4.99 2.58 -17.32
CA LEU A 224 -4.59 3.33 -18.51
C LEU A 224 -5.74 3.50 -19.51
N GLY A 225 -6.11 4.76 -19.79
CA GLY A 225 -7.18 5.12 -20.72
C GLY A 225 -8.59 4.90 -20.17
N LEU A 226 -8.75 4.75 -18.85
CA LEU A 226 -10.05 4.77 -18.18
C LEU A 226 -10.32 6.15 -17.59
N ASP A 227 -11.54 6.64 -17.79
CA ASP A 227 -12.01 7.85 -17.14
C ASP A 227 -12.45 7.57 -15.70
N GLU A 228 -13.17 6.47 -15.49
CA GLU A 228 -13.68 6.02 -14.21
C GLU A 228 -13.66 4.49 -14.12
N ALA A 229 -13.75 3.93 -12.92
CA ALA A 229 -13.89 2.50 -12.71
C ALA A 229 -15.15 2.19 -11.89
N LYS A 230 -15.97 1.23 -12.36
CA LYS A 230 -17.15 0.78 -11.60
C LYS A 230 -16.74 0.10 -10.31
N THR A 231 -15.75 -0.77 -10.38
CA THR A 231 -15.25 -1.55 -9.26
C THR A 231 -13.72 -1.66 -9.33
N VAL A 232 -13.08 -1.50 -8.18
CA VAL A 232 -11.63 -1.68 -8.02
C VAL A 232 -11.38 -2.74 -6.95
N GLY A 233 -10.51 -3.71 -7.21
CA GLY A 233 -10.25 -4.81 -6.27
C GLY A 233 -8.77 -5.10 -6.00
N ASP A 234 -8.51 -5.60 -4.78
CA ASP A 234 -7.21 -6.17 -4.38
C ASP A 234 -7.44 -7.33 -3.41
N CYS A 235 -7.11 -8.53 -3.86
CA CYS A 235 -7.38 -9.76 -3.11
C CYS A 235 -6.39 -10.03 -1.97
N THR A 236 -5.35 -9.19 -1.80
CA THR A 236 -4.42 -9.17 -0.66
C THR A 236 -4.07 -7.74 -0.30
N CYS A 237 -5.11 -6.95 0.00
CA CYS A 237 -5.05 -5.49 -0.08
C CYS A 237 -4.09 -4.82 0.91
N GLY A 238 -3.57 -5.53 1.91
CA GLY A 238 -2.67 -4.95 2.88
C GLY A 238 -3.27 -3.70 3.53
N SER A 239 -2.58 -2.57 3.40
CA SER A 239 -3.07 -1.26 3.86
C SER A 239 -4.08 -0.58 2.92
N ALA A 240 -4.52 -1.23 1.86
CA ALA A 240 -5.37 -0.69 0.78
C ALA A 240 -4.71 0.45 -0.06
N SER A 241 -3.39 0.63 0.06
CA SER A 241 -2.69 1.71 -0.66
C SER A 241 -2.76 1.56 -2.18
N MET A 242 -2.68 0.31 -2.70
CA MET A 242 -2.79 0.07 -4.14
C MET A 242 -4.21 0.36 -4.66
N LEU A 243 -5.26 0.07 -3.88
CA LEU A 243 -6.64 0.41 -4.22
C LEU A 243 -6.80 1.93 -4.37
N LEU A 244 -6.31 2.70 -3.39
CA LEU A 244 -6.38 4.17 -3.39
C LEU A 244 -5.52 4.78 -4.50
N GLU A 245 -4.40 4.15 -4.85
CA GLU A 245 -3.56 4.63 -5.93
C GLU A 245 -4.25 4.52 -7.30
N VAL A 246 -5.08 3.48 -7.54
CA VAL A 246 -5.88 3.37 -8.78
C VAL A 246 -6.78 4.59 -8.98
N GLN A 247 -7.46 5.06 -7.93
CA GLN A 247 -8.33 6.23 -8.01
C GLN A 247 -7.61 7.48 -8.52
N LYS A 248 -6.36 7.69 -8.10
CA LYS A 248 -5.55 8.86 -8.49
C LYS A 248 -5.18 8.87 -9.98
N HIS A 249 -5.16 7.68 -10.62
CA HIS A 249 -4.78 7.53 -12.02
C HIS A 249 -5.98 7.47 -13.00
N LEU A 250 -7.20 7.48 -12.49
CA LEU A 250 -8.40 7.65 -13.30
C LEU A 250 -8.59 9.14 -13.66
N THR A 251 -9.00 9.46 -14.89
CA THR A 251 -9.16 10.85 -15.36
C THR A 251 -10.12 11.67 -14.48
N THR A 252 -11.22 11.04 -14.04
CA THR A 252 -12.22 11.69 -13.19
C THR A 252 -12.03 11.44 -11.70
N HIS A 253 -11.03 10.64 -11.32
CA HIS A 253 -10.81 10.17 -9.95
C HIS A 253 -12.02 9.46 -9.32
N LYS A 254 -12.94 8.92 -10.16
CA LYS A 254 -14.16 8.27 -9.68
C LYS A 254 -14.04 6.75 -9.68
N VAL A 255 -14.30 6.17 -8.53
CA VAL A 255 -14.47 4.73 -8.34
C VAL A 255 -15.86 4.50 -7.74
N GLY A 256 -16.65 3.62 -8.36
CA GLY A 256 -17.98 3.29 -7.85
C GLY A 256 -17.92 2.53 -6.55
N HIS A 257 -17.08 1.48 -6.48
CA HIS A 257 -16.91 0.69 -5.25
C HIS A 257 -15.53 0.02 -5.19
N PHE A 258 -14.95 -0.02 -3.99
CA PHE A 258 -13.69 -0.71 -3.71
C PHE A 258 -13.94 -2.03 -2.99
N TYR A 259 -13.20 -3.07 -3.39
CA TYR A 259 -13.22 -4.38 -2.76
C TYR A 259 -11.80 -4.79 -2.34
N GLY A 260 -11.65 -5.23 -1.11
CA GLY A 260 -10.38 -5.74 -0.62
C GLY A 260 -10.56 -7.00 0.21
N GLN A 261 -9.54 -7.85 0.25
CA GLN A 261 -9.49 -8.96 1.20
C GLN A 261 -8.12 -9.00 1.86
N GLU A 262 -8.08 -9.16 3.20
CA GLU A 262 -6.84 -9.17 3.98
C GLU A 262 -6.92 -10.24 5.08
N LEU A 263 -5.84 -11.02 5.20
CA LEU A 263 -5.76 -12.11 6.17
C LEU A 263 -5.46 -11.61 7.58
N ASN A 264 -4.53 -10.66 7.70
CA ASN A 264 -4.05 -10.15 8.99
C ASN A 264 -5.06 -9.19 9.61
N ALA A 265 -5.48 -9.44 10.87
CA ALA A 265 -6.49 -8.63 11.54
C ALA A 265 -6.09 -7.17 11.72
N THR A 266 -4.85 -6.89 12.13
CA THR A 266 -4.35 -5.54 12.31
C THR A 266 -4.28 -4.79 10.98
N THR A 267 -3.77 -5.44 9.93
CA THR A 267 -3.69 -4.87 8.59
C THR A 267 -5.08 -4.64 7.98
N TYR A 268 -6.03 -5.54 8.24
CA TYR A 268 -7.43 -5.37 7.88
C TYR A 268 -8.07 -4.12 8.55
N ASN A 269 -7.77 -3.86 9.83
CA ASN A 269 -8.22 -2.64 10.49
C ASN A 269 -7.57 -1.40 9.87
N LEU A 270 -6.24 -1.47 9.63
CA LEU A 270 -5.49 -0.39 8.97
C LEU A 270 -6.02 -0.05 7.58
N SER A 271 -6.39 -1.05 6.78
CA SER A 271 -6.93 -0.81 5.43
C SER A 271 -8.24 -0.02 5.46
N ARG A 272 -9.17 -0.37 6.37
CA ARG A 272 -10.44 0.36 6.53
C ARG A 272 -10.22 1.79 7.02
N MET A 273 -9.34 1.99 8.01
CA MET A 273 -8.95 3.33 8.45
C MET A 273 -8.39 4.15 7.28
N ASN A 274 -7.49 3.54 6.48
CA ASN A 274 -6.87 4.20 5.34
C ASN A 274 -7.90 4.63 4.28
N MET A 275 -8.86 3.75 3.95
CA MET A 275 -9.96 4.11 3.03
C MET A 275 -10.75 5.32 3.52
N ILE A 276 -11.16 5.32 4.79
CA ILE A 276 -11.93 6.41 5.40
C ILE A 276 -11.10 7.72 5.43
N MET A 277 -9.82 7.65 5.78
CA MET A 277 -8.93 8.81 5.86
C MET A 277 -8.65 9.45 4.49
N HIS A 278 -8.70 8.68 3.41
CA HIS A 278 -8.62 9.18 2.05
C HIS A 278 -9.98 9.61 1.47
N GLY A 279 -10.98 9.83 2.33
CA GLY A 279 -12.27 10.37 1.96
C GLY A 279 -13.19 9.38 1.24
N VAL A 280 -12.87 8.09 1.20
CA VAL A 280 -13.79 7.08 0.66
C VAL A 280 -14.93 6.89 1.64
N ASP A 281 -16.15 7.16 1.19
CA ASP A 281 -17.35 6.99 2.01
C ASP A 281 -17.52 5.52 2.40
N TRP A 282 -17.99 5.29 3.62
CA TRP A 282 -18.18 3.94 4.18
C TRP A 282 -19.10 3.03 3.32
N GLN A 283 -19.95 3.62 2.49
CA GLN A 283 -20.82 2.92 1.54
C GLN A 283 -20.09 2.45 0.28
N ASN A 284 -18.92 2.98 -0.03
CA ASN A 284 -18.23 2.79 -1.28
C ASN A 284 -17.03 1.83 -1.17
N PHE A 285 -16.89 1.09 -0.07
CA PHE A 285 -15.89 0.05 0.05
C PHE A 285 -16.35 -1.13 0.91
N ASP A 286 -15.90 -2.30 0.54
CA ASP A 286 -15.98 -3.52 1.35
C ASP A 286 -14.59 -4.15 1.45
N ILE A 287 -14.00 -4.08 2.64
CA ILE A 287 -12.78 -4.82 2.95
C ILE A 287 -13.17 -6.02 3.79
N TYR A 288 -12.75 -7.21 3.35
CA TYR A 288 -13.08 -8.47 4.01
C TYR A 288 -11.85 -9.04 4.73
N LYS A 289 -12.09 -9.65 5.90
CA LYS A 289 -11.06 -10.38 6.62
C LYS A 289 -11.13 -11.86 6.27
N GLY A 290 -10.03 -12.42 5.75
CA GLY A 290 -9.97 -13.85 5.45
C GLY A 290 -8.84 -14.26 4.52
N ASP A 291 -8.60 -15.56 4.42
CA ASP A 291 -7.63 -16.16 3.51
C ASP A 291 -8.26 -16.28 2.11
N THR A 292 -7.87 -15.41 1.19
CA THR A 292 -8.41 -15.31 -0.17
C THR A 292 -8.43 -16.63 -0.92
N LEU A 293 -7.39 -17.44 -0.77
CA LEU A 293 -7.31 -18.71 -1.50
C LEU A 293 -8.24 -19.78 -0.95
N LYS A 294 -8.56 -19.72 0.36
CA LYS A 294 -9.40 -20.71 1.04
C LYS A 294 -10.85 -20.29 1.20
N ASP A 295 -11.08 -19.01 1.39
CA ASP A 295 -12.36 -18.42 1.78
C ASP A 295 -12.57 -17.12 1.00
N ASP A 296 -13.01 -17.29 -0.24
CA ASP A 296 -13.35 -16.19 -1.14
C ASP A 296 -14.54 -15.40 -0.60
N LYS A 297 -14.27 -14.20 -0.10
CA LYS A 297 -15.29 -13.30 0.43
C LYS A 297 -15.96 -12.44 -0.62
N TYR A 298 -15.43 -12.40 -1.83
CA TYR A 298 -16.03 -11.69 -2.95
C TYR A 298 -17.31 -12.39 -3.44
N GLY A 299 -17.35 -13.73 -3.35
CA GLY A 299 -18.47 -14.53 -3.83
C GLY A 299 -18.54 -14.62 -5.36
N ASP A 300 -19.26 -15.62 -5.85
CA ASP A 300 -19.26 -16.02 -7.28
C ASP A 300 -19.73 -14.94 -8.26
N GLY A 301 -20.51 -13.96 -7.80
CA GLY A 301 -21.14 -12.94 -8.65
C GLY A 301 -20.32 -11.67 -8.82
N LEU A 302 -19.30 -11.42 -7.99
CA LEU A 302 -18.55 -10.17 -8.07
C LEU A 302 -17.60 -10.18 -9.26
N LYS A 303 -17.72 -9.15 -10.11
CA LYS A 303 -16.82 -8.90 -11.23
C LYS A 303 -16.18 -7.51 -11.09
N LEU A 304 -14.87 -7.45 -11.28
CA LEU A 304 -14.04 -6.27 -11.03
C LEU A 304 -13.50 -5.68 -12.32
N THR A 305 -13.73 -4.37 -12.50
CA THR A 305 -13.24 -3.63 -13.67
C THR A 305 -11.73 -3.46 -13.63
N VAL A 306 -11.20 -3.08 -12.48
CA VAL A 306 -9.75 -2.89 -12.26
C VAL A 306 -9.32 -3.72 -11.06
N GLN A 307 -8.25 -4.48 -11.20
CA GLN A 307 -7.63 -5.18 -10.10
C GLN A 307 -6.13 -4.89 -10.04
N VAL A 308 -5.65 -4.61 -8.86
CA VAL A 308 -4.22 -4.47 -8.55
C VAL A 308 -3.90 -5.40 -7.40
N CYS A 309 -2.69 -5.96 -7.37
CA CYS A 309 -2.32 -6.86 -6.28
C CYS A 309 -0.81 -6.98 -6.15
N ASN A 310 -0.33 -7.03 -4.92
CA ASN A 310 1.00 -7.47 -4.56
C ASN A 310 0.86 -8.63 -3.56
N PRO A 311 0.61 -9.87 -4.03
CA PRO A 311 0.39 -11.00 -3.14
C PRO A 311 1.67 -11.41 -2.42
N PRO A 312 1.58 -12.12 -1.27
CA PRO A 312 2.75 -12.63 -0.58
C PRO A 312 3.50 -13.66 -1.45
N TYR A 313 4.77 -13.37 -1.78
CA TYR A 313 5.56 -14.19 -2.71
C TYR A 313 5.87 -15.57 -2.16
N SER A 314 5.71 -16.58 -3.02
CA SER A 314 5.99 -17.99 -2.71
C SER A 314 5.30 -18.47 -1.42
N LEU A 315 4.07 -17.99 -1.19
CA LEU A 315 3.26 -18.38 -0.03
C LEU A 315 2.98 -19.88 -0.07
N LYS A 316 3.12 -20.54 1.07
CA LYS A 316 2.64 -21.91 1.24
C LYS A 316 1.13 -21.90 1.46
N TRP A 317 0.40 -22.68 0.65
CA TRP A 317 -1.03 -22.87 0.78
C TRP A 317 -1.41 -24.35 0.81
N SER A 318 -2.66 -24.66 1.14
CA SER A 318 -3.05 -26.07 1.32
C SER A 318 -3.05 -26.86 0.02
N ALA A 319 -3.44 -26.25 -1.11
CA ALA A 319 -3.67 -26.93 -2.40
C ALA A 319 -4.41 -28.25 -2.21
N ASP A 320 -5.50 -28.22 -1.43
CA ASP A 320 -6.31 -29.41 -1.11
C ASP A 320 -7.10 -29.86 -2.34
N LYS A 321 -7.38 -31.14 -2.45
CA LYS A 321 -8.15 -31.70 -3.58
C LYS A 321 -9.49 -31.03 -3.82
N LYS A 322 -10.14 -30.51 -2.77
CA LYS A 322 -11.40 -29.77 -2.91
C LYS A 322 -11.31 -28.57 -3.86
N PHE A 323 -10.10 -28.00 -4.04
CA PHE A 323 -9.85 -26.90 -4.96
C PHE A 323 -9.70 -27.33 -6.43
N GLU A 324 -9.60 -28.63 -6.71
CA GLU A 324 -9.60 -29.14 -8.09
C GLU A 324 -10.96 -28.91 -8.78
N ASP A 325 -12.04 -28.82 -7.99
CA ASP A 325 -13.39 -28.53 -8.46
C ASP A 325 -13.81 -27.06 -8.23
N ASP A 326 -12.94 -26.25 -7.63
CA ASP A 326 -13.20 -24.82 -7.40
C ASP A 326 -13.11 -24.09 -8.76
N PRO A 327 -14.17 -23.35 -9.18
CA PRO A 327 -14.20 -22.70 -10.48
C PRO A 327 -13.07 -21.69 -10.71
N ARG A 328 -12.46 -21.19 -9.64
CA ARG A 328 -11.27 -20.30 -9.72
C ARG A 328 -10.04 -21.04 -10.24
N TYR A 329 -9.85 -22.33 -9.89
CA TYR A 329 -8.59 -23.07 -10.10
C TYR A 329 -8.72 -24.29 -11.03
N SER A 330 -9.95 -24.72 -11.33
CA SER A 330 -10.19 -25.95 -12.11
C SER A 330 -9.79 -25.86 -13.59
N GLY A 331 -9.74 -24.63 -14.14
CA GLY A 331 -9.57 -24.42 -15.58
C GLY A 331 -8.24 -24.89 -16.14
N ALA A 332 -7.15 -24.79 -15.40
CA ALA A 332 -5.83 -25.24 -15.81
C ALA A 332 -5.61 -26.77 -15.66
N GLY A 333 -6.54 -27.48 -15.03
CA GLY A 333 -6.45 -28.91 -14.75
C GLY A 333 -5.35 -29.29 -13.75
N LYS A 334 -4.70 -28.31 -13.12
CA LYS A 334 -3.68 -28.49 -12.08
C LYS A 334 -3.72 -27.29 -11.12
N LEU A 335 -3.68 -27.59 -9.83
CA LEU A 335 -3.53 -26.55 -8.81
C LEU A 335 -2.12 -26.00 -8.77
N ALA A 336 -1.95 -24.72 -8.45
CA ALA A 336 -0.66 -24.13 -8.13
C ALA A 336 0.05 -24.95 -7.03
N PRO A 337 1.40 -25.02 -7.04
CA PRO A 337 2.14 -25.86 -6.09
C PRO A 337 1.90 -25.45 -4.64
N LYS A 338 1.85 -26.42 -3.70
CA LYS A 338 1.65 -26.16 -2.26
C LYS A 338 2.63 -25.15 -1.65
N GLY A 339 3.83 -25.06 -2.19
CA GLY A 339 4.87 -24.15 -1.73
C GLY A 339 4.88 -22.80 -2.44
N GLN A 340 4.02 -22.56 -3.43
CA GLN A 340 4.09 -21.42 -4.34
C GLN A 340 2.69 -21.08 -4.86
N ALA A 341 1.96 -20.31 -4.07
CA ALA A 341 0.58 -19.89 -4.38
C ALA A 341 0.50 -18.74 -5.40
N ASP A 342 1.64 -18.26 -5.90
CA ASP A 342 1.72 -17.05 -6.73
C ASP A 342 0.68 -17.04 -7.86
N LEU A 343 0.60 -18.12 -8.64
CA LEU A 343 -0.38 -18.22 -9.74
C LEU A 343 -1.81 -18.52 -9.29
N ALA A 344 -2.03 -19.06 -8.09
CA ALA A 344 -3.39 -19.22 -7.55
C ALA A 344 -4.05 -17.86 -7.30
N PHE A 345 -3.29 -16.85 -6.86
CA PHE A 345 -3.80 -15.47 -6.77
C PHE A 345 -4.15 -14.92 -8.16
N VAL A 346 -3.35 -15.21 -9.19
CA VAL A 346 -3.66 -14.78 -10.57
C VAL A 346 -4.94 -15.44 -11.07
N GLU A 347 -5.13 -16.73 -10.84
CA GLU A 347 -6.36 -17.46 -11.22
C GLU A 347 -7.58 -16.88 -10.48
N HIS A 348 -7.46 -16.57 -9.17
CA HIS A 348 -8.51 -15.89 -8.42
C HIS A 348 -8.85 -14.51 -9.02
N MET A 349 -7.85 -13.70 -9.37
CA MET A 349 -8.07 -12.40 -10.00
C MET A 349 -8.74 -12.52 -11.38
N ILE A 350 -8.35 -13.52 -12.19
CA ILE A 350 -8.99 -13.80 -13.48
C ILE A 350 -10.44 -14.22 -13.30
N TYR A 351 -10.75 -15.02 -12.30
CA TYR A 351 -12.11 -15.44 -11.99
C TYR A 351 -13.03 -14.24 -11.68
N HIS A 352 -12.53 -13.27 -10.93
CA HIS A 352 -13.25 -12.05 -10.60
C HIS A 352 -13.08 -10.91 -11.61
N MET A 353 -12.38 -11.13 -12.72
CA MET A 353 -12.23 -10.11 -13.75
C MET A 353 -13.54 -9.89 -14.49
N ASP A 354 -13.93 -8.62 -14.70
CA ASP A 354 -15.07 -8.26 -15.55
C ASP A 354 -14.83 -8.72 -16.98
N ASP A 355 -15.79 -9.45 -17.56
CA ASP A 355 -15.64 -10.05 -18.89
C ASP A 355 -15.66 -9.00 -20.03
N SER A 356 -16.21 -7.82 -19.78
CA SER A 356 -16.36 -6.76 -20.78
C SER A 356 -15.12 -5.87 -20.90
N ASP A 357 -14.51 -5.46 -19.78
CA ASP A 357 -13.35 -4.55 -19.75
C ASP A 357 -12.49 -4.73 -18.48
N GLY A 358 -12.45 -5.95 -17.93
CA GLY A 358 -11.64 -6.27 -16.76
C GLY A 358 -10.14 -6.14 -17.03
N ARG A 359 -9.40 -5.58 -16.09
CA ARG A 359 -7.95 -5.34 -16.15
C ARG A 359 -7.29 -5.69 -14.84
N VAL A 360 -6.11 -6.30 -14.92
CA VAL A 360 -5.31 -6.69 -13.77
C VAL A 360 -3.88 -6.22 -13.97
N ALA A 361 -3.27 -5.68 -12.92
CA ALA A 361 -1.83 -5.53 -12.81
C ALA A 361 -1.37 -6.15 -11.49
N VAL A 362 -0.58 -7.21 -11.57
CA VAL A 362 -0.15 -7.99 -10.40
C VAL A 362 1.37 -8.12 -10.35
N LEU A 363 1.93 -7.87 -9.16
CA LEU A 363 3.36 -8.00 -8.86
C LEU A 363 3.67 -9.44 -8.44
N LEU A 364 4.67 -10.06 -9.08
CA LEU A 364 5.02 -11.47 -8.85
C LEU A 364 6.53 -11.68 -8.94
N PRO A 365 7.08 -12.70 -8.27
CA PRO A 365 8.48 -13.09 -8.46
C PRO A 365 8.69 -13.67 -9.85
N HIS A 366 9.86 -13.45 -10.46
CA HIS A 366 10.19 -13.94 -11.81
C HIS A 366 9.99 -15.45 -12.00
N GLY A 367 10.03 -16.24 -10.92
CA GLY A 367 9.83 -17.68 -10.99
C GLY A 367 8.56 -18.12 -11.70
N VAL A 368 7.47 -17.36 -11.57
CA VAL A 368 6.18 -17.66 -12.24
C VAL A 368 6.30 -17.67 -13.77
N LEU A 369 7.29 -16.99 -14.32
CA LEU A 369 7.49 -16.85 -15.75
C LEU A 369 8.03 -18.13 -16.41
N PHE A 370 8.79 -18.96 -15.68
CA PHE A 370 9.54 -20.06 -16.29
C PHE A 370 9.48 -21.41 -15.57
N ARG A 371 8.98 -21.47 -14.31
CA ARG A 371 8.89 -22.77 -13.63
C ARG A 371 7.97 -23.71 -14.37
N GLY A 372 8.35 -25.01 -14.40
CA GLY A 372 7.61 -26.06 -15.08
C GLY A 372 6.46 -26.65 -14.24
N GLY A 373 5.90 -27.75 -14.73
CA GLY A 373 4.91 -28.54 -14.00
C GLY A 373 3.53 -27.89 -13.91
N ALA A 374 3.04 -27.62 -12.69
CA ALA A 374 1.72 -27.03 -12.50
C ALA A 374 1.69 -25.56 -12.94
N GLU A 375 2.74 -24.78 -12.63
CA GLU A 375 2.80 -23.37 -13.03
C GLU A 375 2.87 -23.21 -14.56
N GLU A 376 3.53 -24.13 -15.26
CA GLU A 376 3.52 -24.18 -16.73
C GLU A 376 2.11 -24.45 -17.29
N ALA A 377 1.35 -25.37 -16.67
CA ALA A 377 -0.01 -25.66 -17.09
C ALA A 377 -0.92 -24.44 -16.90
N ILE A 378 -0.80 -23.75 -15.77
CA ILE A 378 -1.57 -22.52 -15.49
C ILE A 378 -1.20 -21.41 -16.47
N ARG A 379 0.10 -21.19 -16.75
CA ARG A 379 0.53 -20.20 -17.77
C ARG A 379 -0.05 -20.51 -19.15
N LYS A 380 -0.01 -21.79 -19.58
CA LYS A 380 -0.60 -22.22 -20.86
C LYS A 380 -2.11 -21.92 -20.89
N TYR A 381 -2.82 -22.24 -19.83
CA TYR A 381 -4.24 -21.96 -19.69
C TYR A 381 -4.54 -20.46 -19.82
N ILE A 382 -3.82 -19.61 -19.09
CA ILE A 382 -4.00 -18.14 -19.13
C ILE A 382 -3.73 -17.57 -20.53
N ILE A 383 -2.70 -18.06 -21.22
CA ILE A 383 -2.25 -17.52 -22.50
C ILE A 383 -3.04 -18.12 -23.67
N LYS A 384 -3.11 -19.45 -23.74
CA LYS A 384 -3.68 -20.16 -24.89
C LYS A 384 -5.19 -20.24 -24.85
N ASP A 385 -5.74 -20.65 -23.70
CA ASP A 385 -7.16 -20.96 -23.60
C ASP A 385 -7.99 -19.72 -23.25
N LEU A 386 -7.51 -18.88 -22.33
CA LEU A 386 -8.17 -17.65 -21.94
C LEU A 386 -7.73 -16.41 -22.74
N ASN A 387 -6.54 -16.41 -23.29
CA ASN A 387 -5.91 -15.26 -23.98
C ASN A 387 -5.98 -13.94 -23.15
N ARG A 388 -5.63 -14.00 -21.86
CA ARG A 388 -5.75 -12.86 -20.95
C ARG A 388 -4.44 -12.11 -20.72
N LEU A 389 -3.27 -12.72 -20.91
CA LEU A 389 -1.98 -12.07 -20.67
C LEU A 389 -1.67 -11.04 -21.76
N ASP A 390 -1.55 -9.77 -21.37
CA ASP A 390 -1.30 -8.65 -22.27
C ASP A 390 0.17 -8.22 -22.28
N ALA A 391 0.81 -8.13 -21.11
CA ALA A 391 2.23 -7.79 -21.01
C ALA A 391 2.91 -8.46 -19.81
N VAL A 392 4.24 -8.59 -19.92
CA VAL A 392 5.18 -9.02 -18.88
C VAL A 392 6.24 -7.92 -18.74
N ILE A 393 6.35 -7.30 -17.56
CA ILE A 393 7.24 -6.17 -17.30
C ILE A 393 8.19 -6.55 -16.18
N GLY A 394 9.49 -6.70 -16.47
CA GLY A 394 10.52 -6.97 -15.47
C GLY A 394 10.93 -5.69 -14.74
N LEU A 395 10.98 -5.72 -13.43
CA LEU A 395 11.34 -4.60 -12.59
C LEU A 395 12.72 -4.78 -11.97
N PRO A 396 13.36 -3.68 -11.52
CA PRO A 396 14.65 -3.74 -10.81
C PRO A 396 14.60 -4.63 -9.57
N ALA A 397 15.73 -5.25 -9.27
CA ALA A 397 15.93 -5.91 -7.99
C ALA A 397 15.93 -4.88 -6.83
N ASN A 398 15.74 -5.35 -5.62
CA ASN A 398 15.86 -4.54 -4.40
C ASN A 398 14.90 -3.33 -4.32
N LEU A 399 13.68 -3.48 -4.87
CA LEU A 399 12.60 -2.48 -4.76
C LEU A 399 11.76 -2.64 -3.49
N PHE A 400 11.70 -3.85 -2.91
CA PHE A 400 10.79 -4.19 -1.82
C PHE A 400 11.52 -4.36 -0.50
N HIS A 401 10.88 -3.96 0.60
CA HIS A 401 11.41 -4.18 1.94
C HIS A 401 11.57 -5.68 2.24
N GLY A 402 12.70 -6.05 2.81
CA GLY A 402 12.94 -7.42 3.26
C GLY A 402 13.26 -8.45 2.17
N THR A 403 13.27 -8.08 0.89
CA THR A 403 13.69 -8.96 -0.21
C THR A 403 14.48 -8.21 -1.28
N GLY A 404 15.57 -8.81 -1.74
CA GLY A 404 16.37 -8.28 -2.86
C GLY A 404 16.04 -8.93 -4.21
N ILE A 405 15.04 -9.82 -4.27
CA ILE A 405 14.71 -10.51 -5.53
C ILE A 405 14.08 -9.57 -6.55
N PRO A 406 14.39 -9.72 -7.84
CA PRO A 406 13.67 -9.02 -8.89
C PRO A 406 12.25 -9.56 -9.00
N VAL A 407 11.32 -8.67 -9.33
CA VAL A 407 9.90 -8.99 -9.55
C VAL A 407 9.46 -8.55 -10.94
N CYS A 408 8.31 -9.05 -11.37
CA CYS A 408 7.67 -8.60 -12.60
C CYS A 408 6.24 -8.17 -12.35
N VAL A 409 5.70 -7.35 -13.23
CA VAL A 409 4.27 -7.07 -13.34
C VAL A 409 3.70 -7.92 -14.47
N LEU A 410 2.66 -8.71 -14.19
CA LEU A 410 1.81 -9.26 -15.21
C LEU A 410 0.60 -8.35 -15.41
N VAL A 411 0.39 -7.93 -16.66
CA VAL A 411 -0.80 -7.17 -17.06
C VAL A 411 -1.74 -8.12 -17.79
N LEU A 412 -2.97 -8.26 -17.27
CA LEU A 412 -4.00 -9.09 -17.89
C LEU A 412 -5.21 -8.23 -18.26
N LYS A 413 -5.87 -8.59 -19.35
CA LYS A 413 -7.07 -7.92 -19.87
C LYS A 413 -8.13 -8.92 -20.33
N SER A 414 -9.40 -8.61 -20.07
CA SER A 414 -10.52 -9.37 -20.61
C SER A 414 -10.59 -9.23 -22.12
N LYS A 415 -10.42 -8.01 -22.63
CA LYS A 415 -10.34 -7.70 -24.06
C LYS A 415 -9.00 -7.08 -24.38
N ARG A 416 -8.28 -7.69 -25.29
CA ARG A 416 -6.95 -7.25 -25.68
C ARG A 416 -6.93 -6.31 -26.91
N ASN A 417 -8.11 -5.86 -27.35
CA ASN A 417 -8.32 -4.78 -28.32
C ASN A 417 -7.34 -4.81 -29.54
N GLY A 418 -7.33 -5.91 -30.29
CA GLY A 418 -6.44 -6.10 -31.44
C GLY A 418 -5.09 -6.73 -31.10
N ASN A 419 -4.72 -6.84 -29.84
CA ASN A 419 -3.42 -7.40 -29.39
C ASN A 419 -3.49 -8.90 -29.02
N SER A 420 -4.58 -9.59 -29.34
CA SER A 420 -4.77 -11.00 -28.99
C SER A 420 -3.74 -11.96 -29.61
N GLY A 421 -3.04 -11.52 -30.65
CA GLY A 421 -2.01 -12.30 -31.34
C GLY A 421 -0.58 -12.13 -30.83
N ASN A 422 -0.34 -11.30 -29.81
CA ASN A 422 1.00 -11.04 -29.28
C ASN A 422 1.00 -10.77 -27.78
N ILE A 423 2.18 -10.79 -27.15
CA ILE A 423 2.41 -10.39 -25.76
C ILE A 423 3.57 -9.40 -25.75
N LEU A 424 3.43 -8.28 -25.03
CA LEU A 424 4.50 -7.30 -24.87
C LEU A 424 5.40 -7.69 -23.69
N PHE A 425 6.71 -7.71 -23.94
CA PHE A 425 7.75 -7.86 -22.92
C PHE A 425 8.48 -6.53 -22.74
N ILE A 426 8.68 -6.10 -21.50
CA ILE A 426 9.48 -4.93 -21.15
C ILE A 426 10.52 -5.36 -20.11
N ASP A 427 11.78 -5.08 -20.36
CA ASP A 427 12.86 -5.23 -19.38
C ASP A 427 13.19 -3.83 -18.79
N ALA A 428 12.59 -3.53 -17.65
CA ALA A 428 12.87 -2.31 -16.90
C ALA A 428 13.83 -2.56 -15.73
N SER A 429 14.61 -3.63 -15.75
CA SER A 429 15.54 -4.01 -14.67
C SER A 429 16.60 -2.95 -14.36
N LYS A 430 16.90 -2.07 -15.30
CA LYS A 430 17.85 -0.96 -15.17
C LYS A 430 17.19 0.40 -14.86
N GLU A 431 15.86 0.46 -14.82
CA GLU A 431 15.09 1.69 -14.62
C GLU A 431 14.87 1.97 -13.12
N PHE A 432 15.86 2.53 -12.46
CA PHE A 432 15.75 2.88 -11.04
C PHE A 432 16.77 3.94 -10.64
N LYS A 433 16.48 4.61 -9.55
CA LYS A 433 17.45 5.41 -8.80
C LYS A 433 17.98 4.58 -7.62
N ALA A 434 19.28 4.46 -7.53
CA ALA A 434 19.91 3.76 -6.40
C ALA A 434 19.69 4.54 -5.10
N GLY A 435 19.08 3.89 -4.11
CA GLY A 435 18.91 4.43 -2.77
C GLY A 435 19.88 3.77 -1.78
N LYS A 436 19.93 4.30 -0.55
CA LYS A 436 20.85 3.79 0.49
C LYS A 436 20.57 2.33 0.87
N ASN A 437 19.30 1.95 0.99
CA ASN A 437 18.87 0.62 1.44
C ASN A 437 18.08 -0.12 0.38
N GLN A 438 17.46 0.60 -0.56
CA GLN A 438 16.60 0.06 -1.61
C GLN A 438 16.70 0.91 -2.86
N ASN A 439 16.45 0.28 -4.01
CA ASN A 439 16.25 0.99 -5.26
C ASN A 439 14.87 1.65 -5.27
N VAL A 440 14.74 2.78 -5.95
CA VAL A 440 13.51 3.56 -6.03
C VAL A 440 13.08 3.67 -7.50
N LEU A 441 11.82 3.34 -7.76
CA LEU A 441 11.19 3.58 -9.04
C LEU A 441 10.56 4.98 -8.99
N GLU A 442 11.27 5.98 -9.58
CA GLU A 442 10.80 7.36 -9.65
C GLU A 442 9.84 7.57 -10.83
N GLN A 443 9.19 8.71 -10.92
CA GLN A 443 8.15 8.98 -11.92
C GLN A 443 8.67 8.83 -13.35
N GLU A 444 9.88 9.30 -13.64
CA GLU A 444 10.51 9.19 -14.97
C GLU A 444 10.66 7.74 -15.45
N HIS A 445 10.97 6.82 -14.53
CA HIS A 445 11.06 5.38 -14.83
C HIS A 445 9.67 4.79 -15.12
N ILE A 446 8.68 5.20 -14.33
CA ILE A 446 7.28 4.79 -14.52
C ILE A 446 6.77 5.28 -15.87
N ASP A 447 6.98 6.55 -16.20
CA ASP A 447 6.56 7.16 -17.46
C ASP A 447 7.16 6.44 -18.67
N LYS A 448 8.45 6.08 -18.61
CA LYS A 448 9.14 5.32 -19.65
C LYS A 448 8.51 3.93 -19.87
N ILE A 449 8.19 3.23 -18.78
CA ILE A 449 7.55 1.90 -18.83
C ILE A 449 6.14 2.00 -19.40
N VAL A 450 5.34 2.97 -18.90
CA VAL A 450 3.96 3.19 -19.32
C VAL A 450 3.90 3.64 -20.79
N ASP A 451 4.83 4.49 -21.23
CA ASP A 451 4.96 4.94 -22.60
C ASP A 451 5.24 3.76 -23.57
N ALA A 452 6.19 2.89 -23.21
CA ALA A 452 6.49 1.68 -23.98
C ALA A 452 5.29 0.72 -24.01
N TYR A 453 4.57 0.57 -22.88
CA TYR A 453 3.37 -0.23 -22.81
C TYR A 453 2.24 0.33 -23.69
N ALA A 454 2.04 1.65 -23.68
CA ALA A 454 1.00 2.32 -24.47
C ALA A 454 1.31 2.29 -25.97
N LYS A 455 2.55 2.56 -26.38
CA LYS A 455 2.99 2.54 -27.79
C LYS A 455 3.03 1.14 -28.37
N ARG A 456 3.38 0.14 -27.54
CA ARG A 456 3.45 -1.28 -27.91
C ARG A 456 4.33 -1.51 -29.17
N GLU A 457 5.52 -0.99 -29.12
CA GLU A 457 6.53 -1.08 -30.19
C GLU A 457 7.80 -1.78 -29.67
N ASN A 458 8.57 -2.36 -30.61
CA ASN A 458 9.89 -2.88 -30.28
C ASN A 458 10.85 -1.74 -29.99
N VAL A 459 11.52 -1.78 -28.84
CA VAL A 459 12.56 -0.84 -28.43
C VAL A 459 13.81 -1.66 -28.09
N ASP A 460 14.91 -1.37 -28.75
CA ASP A 460 16.17 -2.09 -28.56
C ASP A 460 16.55 -2.17 -27.08
N LYS A 461 16.90 -3.38 -26.62
CA LYS A 461 17.29 -3.70 -25.25
C LYS A 461 16.28 -3.34 -24.15
N PHE A 462 15.03 -2.98 -24.52
CA PHE A 462 14.03 -2.51 -23.55
C PHE A 462 12.64 -3.15 -23.73
N ALA A 463 12.12 -3.21 -24.95
CA ALA A 463 10.77 -3.74 -25.19
C ALA A 463 10.69 -4.59 -26.46
N HIS A 464 9.95 -5.68 -26.40
CA HIS A 464 9.69 -6.59 -27.52
C HIS A 464 8.23 -7.04 -27.56
N VAL A 465 7.62 -6.91 -28.73
CA VAL A 465 6.26 -7.42 -29.01
C VAL A 465 6.40 -8.81 -29.60
N ALA A 466 6.27 -9.82 -28.76
CA ALA A 466 6.40 -11.22 -29.15
C ALA A 466 5.11 -11.75 -29.76
N ASP A 467 5.15 -12.23 -30.98
CA ASP A 467 4.01 -12.89 -31.60
C ASP A 467 3.70 -14.23 -30.91
N MET A 468 2.44 -14.69 -31.02
CA MET A 468 2.02 -15.94 -30.38
C MET A 468 2.80 -17.16 -30.89
N SER A 469 3.30 -17.16 -32.15
CA SER A 469 4.20 -18.20 -32.66
C SER A 469 5.49 -18.28 -31.86
N GLU A 470 6.11 -17.15 -31.55
CA GLU A 470 7.34 -17.06 -30.73
C GLU A 470 7.09 -17.55 -29.29
N ILE A 471 5.94 -17.22 -28.71
CA ILE A 471 5.54 -17.72 -27.39
C ILE A 471 5.39 -19.24 -27.37
N ILE A 472 4.81 -19.79 -28.43
CA ILE A 472 4.63 -21.26 -28.59
C ILE A 472 5.98 -21.94 -28.78
N GLU A 473 6.87 -21.44 -29.64
CA GLU A 473 8.22 -21.94 -29.86
C GLU A 473 9.05 -21.95 -28.58
N ASN A 474 8.87 -20.93 -27.72
CA ASN A 474 9.47 -20.87 -26.39
C ASN A 474 8.78 -21.79 -25.36
N GLY A 475 7.78 -22.59 -25.74
CA GLY A 475 7.05 -23.50 -24.85
C GLY A 475 6.26 -22.79 -23.75
N TYR A 476 5.78 -21.57 -24.02
CA TYR A 476 5.11 -20.70 -23.04
C TYR A 476 6.00 -20.31 -21.84
N ASN A 477 7.31 -20.36 -22.03
CA ASN A 477 8.26 -19.82 -21.07
C ASN A 477 8.35 -18.30 -21.31
N LEU A 478 8.01 -17.52 -20.29
CA LEU A 478 7.92 -16.07 -20.34
C LEU A 478 9.16 -15.37 -19.76
N ASN A 479 10.28 -16.10 -19.60
CA ASN A 479 11.51 -15.49 -19.07
C ASN A 479 11.97 -14.33 -19.97
N ILE A 480 11.99 -13.12 -19.42
CA ILE A 480 12.16 -11.88 -20.18
C ILE A 480 13.40 -11.86 -21.08
N PRO A 481 14.61 -12.34 -20.64
CA PRO A 481 15.79 -12.40 -21.50
C PRO A 481 15.65 -13.28 -22.76
N ARG A 482 14.59 -14.06 -22.90
CA ARG A 482 14.30 -14.80 -24.16
C ARG A 482 13.69 -13.90 -25.23
N TYR A 483 13.14 -12.76 -24.84
CA TYR A 483 12.39 -11.84 -25.70
C TYR A 483 13.09 -10.48 -25.81
N VAL A 484 13.68 -10.00 -24.73
CA VAL A 484 14.43 -8.73 -24.70
C VAL A 484 15.89 -9.05 -24.41
N ASP A 485 16.74 -8.93 -25.43
CA ASP A 485 18.19 -9.11 -25.29
C ASP A 485 18.83 -7.83 -24.75
N THR A 486 19.17 -7.84 -23.47
CA THR A 486 19.84 -6.72 -22.79
C THR A 486 21.37 -6.89 -22.75
N PHE A 487 21.91 -7.88 -23.49
CA PHE A 487 23.36 -8.11 -23.54
C PHE A 487 24.09 -6.90 -24.13
N GLU A 488 25.05 -6.41 -23.40
CA GLU A 488 26.01 -5.42 -23.88
C GLU A 488 27.34 -6.14 -24.13
N GLU A 489 27.85 -6.06 -25.36
CA GLU A 489 29.22 -6.53 -25.61
C GLU A 489 30.15 -5.69 -24.73
N GLU A 490 30.87 -6.36 -23.84
CA GLU A 490 31.93 -5.72 -23.07
C GLU A 490 32.97 -5.17 -24.07
N GLU A 491 33.34 -3.91 -23.93
CA GLU A 491 34.45 -3.37 -24.71
C GLU A 491 35.68 -4.26 -24.51
N PRO A 492 36.34 -4.66 -25.62
CA PRO A 492 37.49 -5.55 -25.51
C PRO A 492 38.54 -4.89 -24.63
N VAL A 493 38.88 -5.56 -23.51
CA VAL A 493 39.84 -5.06 -22.55
C VAL A 493 41.17 -4.81 -23.28
N ASN A 494 41.60 -3.55 -23.35
CA ASN A 494 42.91 -3.21 -23.89
C ASN A 494 44.01 -3.67 -22.90
N LEU A 495 44.48 -4.91 -23.09
CA LEU A 495 45.46 -5.54 -22.23
C LEU A 495 46.76 -4.72 -22.09
N ASP A 496 47.14 -3.95 -23.12
CA ASP A 496 48.34 -3.14 -23.06
C ASP A 496 48.13 -1.89 -22.21
N ALA A 497 46.95 -1.29 -22.25
CA ALA A 497 46.57 -0.18 -21.37
C ALA A 497 46.51 -0.63 -19.90
N VAL A 498 45.92 -1.81 -19.65
CA VAL A 498 45.85 -2.41 -18.27
C VAL A 498 47.24 -2.74 -17.76
N LYS A 499 48.13 -3.32 -18.59
CA LYS A 499 49.52 -3.60 -18.21
C LYS A 499 50.31 -2.32 -17.90
N ALA A 500 50.06 -1.25 -18.66
CA ALA A 500 50.69 0.06 -18.41
C ALA A 500 50.19 0.65 -17.07
N GLN A 501 48.89 0.57 -16.78
CA GLN A 501 48.33 1.01 -15.50
C GLN A 501 48.90 0.23 -14.31
N ILE A 502 48.97 -1.11 -14.42
CA ILE A 502 49.59 -1.98 -13.39
C ILE A 502 51.02 -1.54 -13.10
N LYS A 503 51.82 -1.33 -14.17
CA LYS A 503 53.22 -0.89 -14.04
C LYS A 503 53.35 0.47 -13.35
N THR A 504 52.44 1.39 -13.62
CA THR A 504 52.39 2.72 -12.97
C THR A 504 52.03 2.56 -11.51
N LEU A 505 50.96 1.80 -11.18
CA LEU A 505 50.53 1.55 -9.80
C LEU A 505 51.59 0.82 -8.98
N ASP A 506 52.33 -0.13 -9.53
CA ASP A 506 53.44 -0.82 -8.89
C ASP A 506 54.57 0.15 -8.52
N SER A 507 54.90 1.10 -9.44
CA SER A 507 55.91 2.11 -9.18
C SER A 507 55.48 3.14 -8.12
N GLU A 508 54.21 3.55 -8.12
CA GLU A 508 53.64 4.44 -7.11
C GLU A 508 53.56 3.76 -5.73
N THR A 509 53.16 2.48 -5.70
CA THR A 509 53.14 1.67 -4.48
C THR A 509 54.54 1.54 -3.87
N LYS A 510 55.55 1.26 -4.70
CA LYS A 510 56.93 1.16 -4.25
C LYS A 510 57.45 2.50 -3.69
N ALA A 511 57.16 3.60 -4.39
CA ALA A 511 57.54 4.93 -3.90
C ALA A 511 56.83 5.29 -2.57
N ALA A 512 55.56 4.88 -2.40
CA ALA A 512 54.85 5.08 -1.13
C ALA A 512 55.43 4.25 0.01
N ILE A 513 55.81 3.00 -0.28
CA ILE A 513 56.49 2.11 0.72
C ILE A 513 57.82 2.72 1.11
N ASP A 514 58.70 3.10 0.15
CA ASP A 514 59.98 3.70 0.41
C ASP A 514 59.84 4.98 1.27
N LYS A 515 58.82 5.79 0.99
CA LYS A 515 58.51 7.00 1.77
C LYS A 515 58.04 6.67 3.20
N ALA A 516 57.21 5.67 3.37
CA ALA A 516 56.77 5.20 4.68
C ALA A 516 57.93 4.67 5.51
N GLU A 517 58.82 3.84 4.91
CA GLU A 517 60.03 3.35 5.58
C GLU A 517 60.99 4.48 5.99
N SER A 518 61.11 5.51 5.14
CA SER A 518 61.90 6.70 5.46
C SER A 518 61.35 7.44 6.69
N PHE A 519 60.05 7.60 6.80
CA PHE A 519 59.41 8.19 7.98
C PHE A 519 59.55 7.31 9.23
N MET A 520 59.41 5.99 9.10
CA MET A 520 59.61 5.07 10.22
C MET A 520 61.04 5.17 10.78
N ARG A 521 62.05 5.20 9.90
CA ARG A 521 63.44 5.41 10.31
C ARG A 521 63.67 6.77 11.01
N GLN A 522 63.00 7.84 10.56
CA GLN A 522 63.08 9.15 11.24
C GLN A 522 62.45 9.16 12.62
N LEU A 523 61.47 8.31 12.86
CA LEU A 523 60.75 8.14 14.13
C LEU A 523 61.47 7.13 15.07
N GLY A 524 62.54 6.48 14.60
CA GLY A 524 63.26 5.48 15.39
C GLY A 524 62.54 4.14 15.51
N LEU A 525 61.63 3.83 14.57
CA LEU A 525 60.88 2.60 14.45
C LEU A 525 61.51 1.64 13.45
#